data_af93e674a82efe652c591ba4e616ebc6
#
_entry.id   af93e674a82efe652c591ba4e616ebc6
#
_cell.length_a   1.000
_cell.length_b   1.000
_cell.length_c   1.000
_cell.angle_alpha   90.00
_cell.angle_beta   90.00
_cell.angle_gamma   90.00
#
_symmetry.space_group_name_H-M   'P 1'
#
loop_
_entity.id
_entity.type
_entity.pdbx_description
1 polymer ?
#
loop_
_entity_poly.entity_id
_entity_poly.type
_entity_poly.pdbx_seq_one_letter_code
_entity_poly.pdbx_strand_id
1 'polypeptide(L)'
;MFLLILRLGYLQIIKGPELQRLAFIQQNQGRNISPRRGTIYDRNYNELAVSASVETISVNPQDIKNKYNEETIRKIADKLSELLELTEKEKEEAYAKMIKASRYEIIKAKVDKSIGEKVRKWIQSEGIIGINVDEDSKRYYPNGNLAAHVIGFTRSDNAGNDGIEAIMEQYLKGVPGKILSEVDAGGRELPFKEETYIKPQDGLNVVLTIDETIQSFATKALDKAIADYNVLNG
;
A
#
# COMPACT_ATOMS: atom_id res chain seq x y z
N MET A 1 -20.87 50.59 -6.90
CA MET A 1 -19.66 50.39 -6.08
C MET A 1 -19.94 49.68 -4.76
N PHE A 2 -20.88 50.16 -3.94
CA PHE A 2 -21.25 49.55 -2.65
C PHE A 2 -21.63 48.05 -2.74
N LEU A 3 -22.43 47.63 -3.72
CA LEU A 3 -22.83 46.24 -3.96
C LEU A 3 -21.63 45.32 -4.30
N LEU A 4 -20.60 45.85 -4.97
CA LEU A 4 -19.38 45.08 -5.26
C LEU A 4 -18.56 44.82 -3.98
N ILE A 5 -18.49 45.83 -3.10
CA ILE A 5 -17.79 45.70 -1.82
C ILE A 5 -18.50 44.65 -0.93
N LEU A 6 -19.82 44.70 -0.84
CA LEU A 6 -20.60 43.70 -0.12
C LEU A 6 -20.42 42.28 -0.69
N ARG A 7 -20.39 42.15 -2.02
CA ARG A 7 -20.15 40.87 -2.70
C ARG A 7 -18.74 40.33 -2.40
N LEU A 8 -17.73 41.21 -2.43
CA LEU A 8 -16.34 40.84 -2.10
C LEU A 8 -16.24 40.40 -0.62
N GLY A 9 -16.84 41.15 0.29
CA GLY A 9 -16.89 40.80 1.72
C GLY A 9 -17.56 39.44 1.96
N TYR A 10 -18.69 39.18 1.30
CA TYR A 10 -19.35 37.89 1.35
C TYR A 10 -18.44 36.74 0.87
N LEU A 11 -17.76 36.91 -0.27
CA LEU A 11 -16.87 35.89 -0.83
C LEU A 11 -15.62 35.65 0.05
N GLN A 12 -15.04 36.71 0.64
CA GLN A 12 -13.85 36.58 1.47
C GLN A 12 -14.13 36.07 2.89
N ILE A 13 -15.19 36.55 3.53
CA ILE A 13 -15.45 36.26 4.94
C ILE A 13 -16.31 34.99 5.08
N ILE A 14 -17.38 34.87 4.29
CA ILE A 14 -18.34 33.76 4.44
C ILE A 14 -17.95 32.56 3.59
N LYS A 15 -17.58 32.78 2.33
CA LYS A 15 -17.21 31.71 1.38
C LYS A 15 -15.71 31.39 1.38
N GLY A 16 -14.88 32.28 1.95
CA GLY A 16 -13.42 32.15 1.95
C GLY A 16 -12.90 30.79 2.48
N PRO A 17 -13.30 30.35 3.68
CA PRO A 17 -12.84 29.07 4.23
C PRO A 17 -13.23 27.85 3.38
N GLU A 18 -14.44 27.86 2.81
CA GLU A 18 -14.91 26.78 1.90
C GLU A 18 -14.09 26.77 0.61
N LEU A 19 -13.87 27.93 0.00
CA LEU A 19 -13.09 28.06 -1.23
C LEU A 19 -11.61 27.70 -1.01
N GLN A 20 -11.03 28.10 0.14
CA GLN A 20 -9.68 27.68 0.53
C GLN A 20 -9.58 26.17 0.68
N ARG A 21 -10.55 25.54 1.33
CA ARG A 21 -10.58 24.08 1.46
C ARG A 21 -10.68 23.38 0.12
N LEU A 22 -11.53 23.88 -0.78
CA LEU A 22 -11.66 23.32 -2.14
C LEU A 22 -10.39 23.52 -2.95
N ALA A 23 -9.76 24.69 -2.88
CA ALA A 23 -8.48 24.97 -3.53
C ALA A 23 -7.38 24.05 -2.98
N PHE A 24 -7.29 23.87 -1.66
CA PHE A 24 -6.34 22.96 -1.03
C PHE A 24 -6.51 21.51 -1.51
N ILE A 25 -7.75 21.00 -1.57
CA ILE A 25 -8.03 19.64 -2.06
C ILE A 25 -7.67 19.52 -3.55
N GLN A 26 -7.92 20.57 -4.33
CA GLN A 26 -7.63 20.57 -5.77
C GLN A 26 -6.13 20.72 -6.08
N GLN A 27 -5.39 21.48 -5.25
CA GLN A 27 -3.96 21.74 -5.41
C GLN A 27 -3.07 20.65 -4.81
N ASN A 28 -3.60 19.83 -3.89
CA ASN A 28 -2.82 18.78 -3.23
C ASN A 28 -3.28 17.41 -3.68
N GLN A 29 -2.38 16.69 -4.31
CA GLN A 29 -2.57 15.27 -4.60
C GLN A 29 -1.90 14.46 -3.49
N GLY A 30 -2.72 13.71 -2.73
CA GLY A 30 -2.22 12.91 -1.62
C GLY A 30 -2.05 11.44 -2.03
N ARG A 31 -0.87 10.88 -1.76
CA ARG A 31 -0.63 9.43 -1.79
C ARG A 31 -0.64 8.90 -0.35
N ASN A 32 -1.37 7.81 -0.13
CA ASN A 32 -1.39 7.17 1.19
C ASN A 32 -0.16 6.26 1.35
N ILE A 33 0.43 6.31 2.55
CA ILE A 33 1.51 5.39 2.94
C ILE A 33 0.92 4.40 3.91
N SER A 34 1.04 3.12 3.60
CA SER A 34 0.53 2.03 4.44
C SER A 34 1.34 1.94 5.75
N PRO A 35 0.69 1.94 6.92
CA PRO A 35 1.35 1.66 8.19
C PRO A 35 1.74 0.18 8.25
N ARG A 36 2.69 -0.16 9.09
CA ARG A 36 2.94 -1.56 9.45
C ARG A 36 1.85 -2.03 10.40
N ARG A 37 1.23 -3.15 10.06
CA ARG A 37 0.27 -3.80 10.94
C ARG A 37 0.98 -4.37 12.16
N GLY A 38 0.43 -4.19 13.35
CA GLY A 38 1.01 -4.68 14.61
C GLY A 38 1.25 -6.19 14.60
N THR A 39 2.28 -6.63 15.30
CA THR A 39 2.66 -8.04 15.41
C THR A 39 1.74 -8.78 16.39
N ILE A 40 1.38 -10.01 16.07
CA ILE A 40 0.69 -10.91 16.99
C ILE A 40 1.73 -11.87 17.54
N TYR A 41 1.84 -11.91 18.86
CA TYR A 41 2.75 -12.77 19.61
C TYR A 41 2.02 -13.87 20.37
N ASP A 42 2.73 -14.95 20.65
CA ASP A 42 2.33 -15.92 21.67
C ASP A 42 2.61 -15.38 23.08
N ARG A 43 2.30 -16.17 24.12
CA ARG A 43 2.57 -15.80 25.53
C ARG A 43 4.05 -15.60 25.87
N ASN A 44 4.96 -16.15 25.06
CA ASN A 44 6.39 -16.11 25.24
C ASN A 44 7.05 -15.06 24.31
N TYR A 45 6.24 -14.22 23.64
CA TYR A 45 6.67 -13.23 22.65
C TYR A 45 7.30 -13.84 21.38
N ASN A 46 6.96 -15.08 21.02
CA ASN A 46 7.25 -15.62 19.69
C ASN A 46 6.29 -15.02 18.67
N GLU A 47 6.81 -14.71 17.47
CA GLU A 47 6.03 -14.09 16.41
C GLU A 47 5.08 -15.10 15.72
N LEU A 48 3.78 -14.91 15.88
CA LEU A 48 2.74 -15.71 15.21
C LEU A 48 2.28 -15.08 13.89
N ALA A 49 2.23 -13.75 13.84
CA ALA A 49 1.95 -12.98 12.62
C ALA A 49 2.73 -11.66 12.64
N VAL A 50 3.48 -11.39 11.59
CA VAL A 50 4.36 -10.21 11.47
C VAL A 50 4.16 -9.50 10.13
N SER A 51 4.36 -8.19 10.11
CA SER A 51 4.31 -7.39 8.88
C SER A 51 5.73 -7.08 8.42
N ALA A 52 6.08 -7.50 7.21
CA ALA A 52 7.33 -7.14 6.57
C ALA A 52 7.13 -5.90 5.67
N SER A 53 8.15 -5.04 5.63
CA SER A 53 8.21 -3.93 4.67
C SER A 53 8.41 -4.47 3.28
N VAL A 54 7.53 -4.09 2.38
CA VAL A 54 7.59 -4.35 0.94
C VAL A 54 7.35 -3.05 0.19
N GLU A 55 7.40 -3.06 -1.12
CA GLU A 55 7.16 -1.88 -1.94
C GLU A 55 6.07 -2.17 -2.98
N THR A 56 5.30 -1.14 -3.33
CA THR A 56 4.30 -1.19 -4.39
C THR A 56 4.73 -0.27 -5.51
N ILE A 57 4.79 -0.80 -6.73
CA ILE A 57 5.15 -0.06 -7.93
C ILE A 57 3.87 0.44 -8.57
N SER A 58 3.76 1.76 -8.67
CA SER A 58 2.62 2.44 -9.28
C SER A 58 3.07 3.38 -10.39
N VAL A 59 2.14 3.73 -11.26
CA VAL A 59 2.37 4.67 -12.36
C VAL A 59 1.32 5.76 -12.38
N ASN A 60 1.72 6.95 -12.80
CA ASN A 60 0.82 8.03 -13.20
C ASN A 60 0.75 8.07 -14.74
N PRO A 61 -0.28 7.48 -15.34
CA PRO A 61 -0.39 7.41 -16.80
C PRO A 61 -0.48 8.79 -17.46
N GLN A 62 -1.01 9.79 -16.75
CA GLN A 62 -1.14 11.14 -17.29
C GLN A 62 0.22 11.79 -17.46
N ASP A 63 1.13 11.67 -16.49
CA ASP A 63 2.48 12.23 -16.57
C ASP A 63 3.31 11.50 -17.62
N ILE A 64 3.17 10.17 -17.70
CA ILE A 64 3.84 9.35 -18.72
C ILE A 64 3.44 9.81 -20.13
N LYS A 65 2.14 9.94 -20.40
CA LYS A 65 1.61 10.36 -21.70
C LYS A 65 2.01 11.80 -22.06
N ASN A 66 2.08 12.69 -21.09
CA ASN A 66 2.47 14.09 -21.34
C ASN A 66 3.93 14.23 -21.71
N LYS A 67 4.79 13.31 -21.23
CA LYS A 67 6.25 13.41 -21.44
C LYS A 67 6.77 12.49 -22.54
N TYR A 68 6.19 11.33 -22.75
CA TYR A 68 6.73 10.29 -23.61
C TYR A 68 5.78 9.94 -24.75
N ASN A 69 6.35 9.60 -25.91
CA ASN A 69 5.62 9.02 -27.04
C ASN A 69 5.33 7.53 -26.80
N GLU A 70 4.43 6.95 -27.59
CA GLU A 70 3.96 5.57 -27.43
C GLU A 70 5.10 4.54 -27.51
N GLU A 71 6.07 4.74 -28.40
CA GLU A 71 7.23 3.86 -28.54
C GLU A 71 8.10 3.85 -27.26
N THR A 72 8.32 5.05 -26.67
CA THR A 72 9.08 5.17 -25.43
C THR A 72 8.32 4.54 -24.25
N ILE A 73 6.99 4.73 -24.17
CA ILE A 73 6.15 4.11 -23.14
C ILE A 73 6.27 2.57 -23.22
N ARG A 74 6.33 2.01 -24.44
CA ARG A 74 6.50 0.58 -24.63
C ARG A 74 7.88 0.10 -24.13
N LYS A 75 8.95 0.83 -24.44
CA LYS A 75 10.29 0.52 -23.94
C LYS A 75 10.36 0.61 -22.40
N ILE A 76 9.69 1.60 -21.80
CA ILE A 76 9.58 1.72 -20.35
C ILE A 76 8.83 0.52 -19.76
N ALA A 77 7.71 0.12 -20.35
CA ALA A 77 6.93 -1.04 -19.93
C ALA A 77 7.74 -2.34 -20.04
N ASP A 78 8.50 -2.52 -21.14
CA ASP A 78 9.37 -3.67 -21.34
C ASP A 78 10.45 -3.75 -20.25
N LYS A 79 11.14 -2.65 -19.99
CA LYS A 79 12.20 -2.59 -18.97
C LYS A 79 11.66 -2.77 -17.56
N LEU A 80 10.53 -2.16 -17.24
CA LEU A 80 9.86 -2.34 -15.95
C LEU A 80 9.41 -3.79 -15.76
N SER A 81 8.91 -4.43 -16.82
CA SER A 81 8.50 -5.83 -16.80
C SER A 81 9.67 -6.79 -16.55
N GLU A 82 10.84 -6.49 -17.13
CA GLU A 82 12.07 -7.24 -16.88
C GLU A 82 12.51 -7.11 -15.41
N LEU A 83 12.52 -5.90 -14.86
CA LEU A 83 12.91 -5.64 -13.47
C LEU A 83 11.96 -6.27 -12.45
N LEU A 84 10.68 -6.34 -12.77
CA LEU A 84 9.62 -6.90 -11.92
C LEU A 84 9.37 -8.38 -12.17
N GLU A 85 10.09 -9.01 -13.11
CA GLU A 85 9.91 -10.41 -13.50
C GLU A 85 8.44 -10.72 -13.82
N LEU A 86 7.83 -9.88 -14.69
CA LEU A 86 6.44 -10.05 -15.10
C LEU A 86 6.33 -11.10 -16.22
N THR A 87 5.22 -11.82 -16.22
CA THR A 87 4.84 -12.67 -17.35
C THR A 87 4.41 -11.81 -18.54
N GLU A 88 4.41 -12.38 -19.76
CA GLU A 88 3.98 -11.66 -20.97
C GLU A 88 2.57 -11.07 -20.85
N LYS A 89 1.67 -11.77 -20.17
CA LYS A 89 0.32 -11.26 -19.90
C LYS A 89 0.33 -10.04 -18.98
N GLU A 90 1.07 -10.10 -17.86
CA GLU A 90 1.21 -8.99 -16.91
C GLU A 90 1.92 -7.80 -17.55
N LYS A 91 2.85 -8.03 -18.47
CA LYS A 91 3.53 -6.99 -19.24
C LYS A 91 2.57 -6.21 -20.13
N GLU A 92 1.69 -6.88 -20.87
CA GLU A 92 0.65 -6.21 -21.67
C GLU A 92 -0.36 -5.47 -20.78
N GLU A 93 -0.72 -6.03 -19.62
CA GLU A 93 -1.54 -5.33 -18.62
C GLU A 93 -0.84 -4.09 -18.05
N ALA A 94 0.48 -4.15 -17.79
CA ALA A 94 1.27 -3.01 -17.34
C ALA A 94 1.29 -1.90 -18.39
N TYR A 95 1.53 -2.24 -19.65
CA TYR A 95 1.45 -1.29 -20.76
C TYR A 95 0.05 -0.66 -20.88
N ALA A 96 -1.01 -1.46 -20.84
CA ALA A 96 -2.38 -0.98 -20.88
C ALA A 96 -2.70 -0.01 -19.74
N LYS A 97 -2.17 -0.27 -18.53
CA LYS A 97 -2.28 0.63 -17.37
C LYS A 97 -1.54 1.94 -17.61
N MET A 98 -0.35 1.93 -18.23
CA MET A 98 0.43 3.13 -18.52
C MET A 98 -0.23 4.06 -19.52
N ILE A 99 -1.08 3.55 -20.42
CA ILE A 99 -1.82 4.35 -21.41
C ILE A 99 -3.26 4.66 -21.00
N LYS A 100 -3.71 4.30 -19.81
CA LYS A 100 -5.05 4.55 -19.31
C LYS A 100 -5.30 6.04 -19.03
N ALA A 101 -6.56 6.46 -19.06
CA ALA A 101 -6.96 7.82 -18.67
C ALA A 101 -7.15 7.91 -17.14
N SER A 102 -6.07 7.70 -16.38
CA SER A 102 -6.05 7.78 -14.93
C SER A 102 -4.78 8.46 -14.42
N ARG A 103 -4.74 8.81 -13.15
CA ARG A 103 -3.57 9.43 -12.49
C ARG A 103 -2.81 8.46 -11.60
N TYR A 104 -3.39 7.31 -11.30
CA TYR A 104 -2.76 6.33 -10.44
C TYR A 104 -3.21 4.92 -10.84
N GLU A 105 -2.26 4.08 -11.20
CA GLU A 105 -2.48 2.66 -11.51
C GLU A 105 -1.36 1.83 -10.86
N ILE A 106 -1.72 0.77 -10.18
CA ILE A 106 -0.75 -0.16 -9.58
C ILE A 106 -0.29 -1.16 -10.65
N ILE A 107 1.02 -1.22 -10.89
CA ILE A 107 1.62 -2.21 -11.79
C ILE A 107 1.84 -3.52 -11.04
N LYS A 108 2.58 -3.47 -9.93
CA LYS A 108 2.81 -4.64 -9.07
C LYS A 108 2.85 -4.22 -7.61
N ALA A 109 1.99 -4.82 -6.79
CA ALA A 109 1.94 -4.58 -5.37
C ALA A 109 2.83 -5.59 -4.61
N LYS A 110 3.30 -5.17 -3.43
CA LYS A 110 3.97 -6.02 -2.44
C LYS A 110 5.20 -6.76 -2.98
N VAL A 111 6.01 -6.04 -3.76
CA VAL A 111 7.33 -6.53 -4.23
C VAL A 111 8.37 -6.41 -3.12
N ASP A 112 9.36 -7.26 -3.17
CA ASP A 112 10.47 -7.22 -2.22
C ASP A 112 11.26 -5.90 -2.36
N LYS A 113 11.74 -5.38 -1.23
CA LYS A 113 12.48 -4.12 -1.17
C LYS A 113 13.70 -4.09 -2.12
N SER A 114 14.36 -5.23 -2.31
CA SER A 114 15.49 -5.35 -3.24
C SER A 114 15.09 -5.08 -4.71
N ILE A 115 13.90 -5.48 -5.09
CA ILE A 115 13.35 -5.24 -6.44
C ILE A 115 12.97 -3.77 -6.57
N GLY A 116 12.28 -3.20 -5.58
CA GLY A 116 11.93 -1.80 -5.57
C GLY A 116 13.15 -0.87 -5.62
N GLU A 117 14.25 -1.22 -4.92
CA GLU A 117 15.51 -0.49 -5.01
C GLU A 117 16.11 -0.51 -6.43
N LYS A 118 16.03 -1.64 -7.15
CA LYS A 118 16.46 -1.73 -8.55
C LYS A 118 15.64 -0.82 -9.44
N VAL A 119 14.32 -0.81 -9.25
CA VAL A 119 13.40 0.06 -10.00
C VAL A 119 13.70 1.53 -9.69
N ARG A 120 13.91 1.89 -8.42
CA ARG A 120 14.23 3.27 -8.01
C ARG A 120 15.54 3.77 -8.62
N LYS A 121 16.59 2.93 -8.61
CA LYS A 121 17.87 3.25 -9.25
C LYS A 121 17.72 3.45 -10.75
N TRP A 122 16.95 2.61 -11.41
CA TRP A 122 16.67 2.74 -12.84
C TRP A 122 15.91 4.03 -13.15
N ILE A 123 14.86 4.36 -12.37
CA ILE A 123 14.11 5.62 -12.52
C ILE A 123 15.05 6.82 -12.40
N GLN A 124 15.96 6.83 -11.42
CA GLN A 124 16.90 7.90 -11.18
C GLN A 124 17.96 8.02 -12.30
N SER A 125 18.50 6.88 -12.77
CA SER A 125 19.54 6.88 -13.80
C SER A 125 19.04 7.37 -15.17
N GLU A 126 17.78 7.09 -15.51
CA GLU A 126 17.21 7.48 -16.80
C GLU A 126 16.27 8.72 -16.72
N GLY A 127 16.08 9.26 -15.52
CA GLY A 127 15.23 10.44 -15.29
C GLY A 127 13.77 10.20 -15.69
N ILE A 128 13.26 9.00 -15.41
CA ILE A 128 11.88 8.61 -15.75
C ILE A 128 10.90 9.30 -14.82
N ILE A 129 9.86 9.88 -15.41
CA ILE A 129 8.76 10.52 -14.66
C ILE A 129 7.49 9.67 -14.78
N GLY A 130 6.67 9.70 -13.73
CA GLY A 130 5.38 9.03 -13.71
C GLY A 130 5.42 7.57 -13.23
N ILE A 131 6.57 7.09 -12.73
CA ILE A 131 6.66 5.80 -12.03
C ILE A 131 7.02 6.09 -10.57
N ASN A 132 6.26 5.50 -9.65
CA ASN A 132 6.46 5.64 -8.22
C ASN A 132 6.78 4.28 -7.57
N VAL A 133 7.59 4.33 -6.53
CA VAL A 133 7.94 3.20 -5.68
C VAL A 133 7.53 3.57 -4.26
N ASP A 134 6.36 3.11 -3.84
CA ASP A 134 5.74 3.48 -2.57
C ASP A 134 5.98 2.38 -1.52
N GLU A 135 6.23 2.79 -0.28
CA GLU A 135 6.34 1.85 0.83
C GLU A 135 4.99 1.19 1.10
N ASP A 136 5.01 -0.13 1.30
CA ASP A 136 3.85 -0.95 1.60
C ASP A 136 4.22 -2.01 2.64
N SER A 137 3.25 -2.76 3.12
CA SER A 137 3.46 -3.85 4.07
C SER A 137 2.78 -5.14 3.62
N LYS A 138 3.41 -6.27 3.92
CA LYS A 138 2.87 -7.60 3.65
C LYS A 138 2.83 -8.42 4.92
N ARG A 139 1.70 -9.08 5.17
CA ARG A 139 1.51 -9.94 6.33
C ARG A 139 2.15 -11.30 6.08
N TYR A 140 2.90 -11.78 7.07
CA TYR A 140 3.52 -13.11 7.09
C TYR A 140 3.11 -13.86 8.35
N TYR A 141 2.98 -15.16 8.21
CA TYR A 141 2.67 -16.11 9.26
C TYR A 141 3.83 -17.11 9.35
N PRO A 142 4.86 -16.86 10.19
CA PRO A 142 6.11 -17.64 10.19
C PRO A 142 5.87 -19.13 10.43
N ASN A 143 4.87 -19.47 11.24
CA ASN A 143 4.55 -20.83 11.64
C ASN A 143 3.51 -21.50 10.72
N GLY A 144 3.27 -20.95 9.52
CA GLY A 144 2.34 -21.52 8.54
C GLY A 144 0.92 -21.65 9.09
N ASN A 145 0.41 -22.88 9.17
CA ASN A 145 -0.97 -23.17 9.59
C ASN A 145 -1.15 -23.26 11.10
N LEU A 146 -0.09 -23.06 11.91
CA LEU A 146 -0.19 -23.16 13.35
C LEU A 146 -1.19 -22.13 13.91
N ALA A 147 -2.19 -22.61 14.66
CA ALA A 147 -3.28 -21.80 15.21
C ALA A 147 -4.02 -20.93 14.17
N ALA A 148 -4.04 -21.32 12.90
CA ALA A 148 -4.61 -20.54 11.79
C ALA A 148 -6.06 -20.11 12.05
N HIS A 149 -6.89 -20.98 12.62
CA HIS A 149 -8.29 -20.67 12.96
C HIS A 149 -8.43 -19.61 14.06
N VAL A 150 -7.45 -19.50 14.96
CA VAL A 150 -7.46 -18.49 16.02
C VAL A 150 -6.87 -17.18 15.53
N ILE A 151 -5.69 -17.24 14.88
CA ILE A 151 -5.01 -16.04 14.36
C ILE A 151 -5.84 -15.42 13.24
N GLY A 152 -6.38 -16.23 12.34
CA GLY A 152 -7.06 -15.78 11.13
C GLY A 152 -6.08 -15.35 10.05
N PHE A 153 -6.54 -14.54 9.13
CA PHE A 153 -5.75 -14.03 8.01
C PHE A 153 -6.20 -12.64 7.57
N THR A 154 -5.33 -11.97 6.83
CA THR A 154 -5.62 -10.65 6.24
C THR A 154 -5.92 -10.77 4.76
N ARG A 155 -6.73 -9.84 4.24
CA ARG A 155 -6.96 -9.67 2.81
C ARG A 155 -5.74 -9.01 2.11
N SER A 156 -5.83 -8.87 0.80
CA SER A 156 -4.78 -8.23 -0.01
C SER A 156 -4.49 -6.77 0.39
N ASP A 157 -5.49 -6.08 0.93
CA ASP A 157 -5.41 -4.70 1.44
C ASP A 157 -4.88 -4.63 2.89
N ASN A 158 -4.38 -5.74 3.45
CA ASN A 158 -3.93 -5.92 4.82
C ASN A 158 -5.02 -5.75 5.90
N ALA A 159 -6.31 -5.65 5.54
CA ALA A 159 -7.39 -5.65 6.52
C ALA A 159 -7.62 -7.07 7.06
N GLY A 160 -7.87 -7.20 8.36
CA GLY A 160 -8.20 -8.48 8.98
C GLY A 160 -9.49 -9.05 8.41
N ASN A 161 -9.47 -10.34 8.05
CA ASN A 161 -10.62 -11.01 7.46
C ASN A 161 -11.28 -12.00 8.43
N ASP A 162 -10.50 -12.64 9.28
CA ASP A 162 -10.98 -13.66 10.22
C ASP A 162 -10.13 -13.70 11.49
N GLY A 163 -10.59 -14.40 12.53
CA GLY A 163 -9.90 -14.65 13.78
C GLY A 163 -9.50 -13.38 14.54
N ILE A 164 -8.36 -13.43 15.22
CA ILE A 164 -7.78 -12.30 15.97
C ILE A 164 -7.44 -11.15 15.04
N GLU A 165 -7.02 -11.42 13.81
CA GLU A 165 -6.77 -10.40 12.80
C GLU A 165 -7.99 -9.51 12.59
N ALA A 166 -9.18 -10.07 12.49
CA ALA A 166 -10.42 -9.31 12.31
C ALA A 166 -10.90 -8.66 13.63
N ILE A 167 -10.89 -9.41 14.73
CA ILE A 167 -11.40 -8.93 16.03
C ILE A 167 -10.57 -7.75 16.54
N MET A 168 -9.24 -7.82 16.39
CA MET A 168 -8.31 -6.79 16.85
C MET A 168 -7.93 -5.78 15.77
N GLU A 169 -8.68 -5.71 14.67
CA GLU A 169 -8.43 -4.84 13.53
C GLU A 169 -8.15 -3.39 13.95
N GLN A 170 -8.97 -2.83 14.82
CA GLN A 170 -8.84 -1.43 15.25
C GLN A 170 -7.50 -1.12 15.95
N TYR A 171 -6.86 -2.11 16.55
CA TYR A 171 -5.56 -1.97 17.21
C TYR A 171 -4.40 -2.31 16.26
N LEU A 172 -4.58 -3.37 15.46
CA LEU A 172 -3.53 -3.90 14.60
C LEU A 172 -3.27 -3.04 13.35
N LYS A 173 -4.29 -2.41 12.76
CA LYS A 173 -4.20 -1.76 11.43
C LYS A 173 -3.30 -0.53 11.36
N GLY A 174 -3.05 0.16 12.50
CA GLY A 174 -2.35 1.44 12.51
C GLY A 174 -3.13 2.59 11.84
N VAL A 175 -2.45 3.71 11.63
CA VAL A 175 -3.01 4.90 10.96
C VAL A 175 -2.16 5.19 9.72
N PRO A 176 -2.75 5.25 8.52
CA PRO A 176 -2.00 5.52 7.29
C PRO A 176 -1.41 6.93 7.31
N GLY A 177 -0.18 7.04 6.80
CA GLY A 177 0.46 8.28 6.49
C GLY A 177 0.00 8.84 5.13
N LYS A 178 0.48 10.04 4.80
CA LYS A 178 0.21 10.69 3.52
C LYS A 178 1.45 11.43 3.03
N ILE A 179 1.69 11.37 1.73
CA ILE A 179 2.55 12.29 1.01
C ILE A 179 1.62 13.27 0.29
N LEU A 180 1.73 14.56 0.59
CA LEU A 180 0.97 15.62 -0.07
C LEU A 180 1.94 16.34 -1.02
N SER A 181 1.72 16.19 -2.33
CA SER A 181 2.44 16.93 -3.37
C SER A 181 1.54 18.05 -3.88
N GLU A 182 2.07 19.27 -4.01
CA GLU A 182 1.34 20.36 -4.64
C GLU A 182 1.32 20.17 -6.17
N VAL A 183 0.13 20.30 -6.74
CA VAL A 183 -0.09 20.14 -8.18
C VAL A 183 -0.62 21.42 -8.81
N ASP A 184 -0.31 21.66 -10.09
CA ASP A 184 -0.91 22.72 -10.87
C ASP A 184 -2.39 22.44 -11.21
N ALA A 185 -3.07 23.38 -11.86
CA ALA A 185 -4.46 23.21 -12.29
C ALA A 185 -4.66 22.02 -13.26
N GLY A 186 -3.60 21.53 -13.90
CA GLY A 186 -3.58 20.33 -14.73
C GLY A 186 -3.27 19.06 -13.97
N GLY A 187 -2.98 19.16 -12.65
CA GLY A 187 -2.65 18.03 -11.77
C GLY A 187 -1.21 17.53 -11.92
N ARG A 188 -0.29 18.35 -12.45
CA ARG A 188 1.14 18.03 -12.55
C ARG A 188 1.85 18.50 -11.28
N GLU A 189 2.70 17.65 -10.72
CA GLU A 189 3.50 17.98 -9.53
C GLU A 189 4.42 19.18 -9.85
N LEU A 190 4.47 20.13 -8.89
CA LEU A 190 5.31 21.32 -9.01
C LEU A 190 6.75 20.98 -8.61
N PRO A 191 7.74 21.05 -9.52
CA PRO A 191 9.09 20.49 -9.33
C PRO A 191 9.96 21.17 -8.27
N PHE A 192 9.48 22.24 -7.62
CA PHE A 192 10.27 23.04 -6.67
C PHE A 192 9.59 23.23 -5.31
N LYS A 193 8.51 22.49 -5.00
CA LYS A 193 7.85 22.56 -3.70
C LYS A 193 8.11 21.31 -2.89
N GLU A 194 8.31 21.50 -1.59
CA GLU A 194 8.52 20.41 -0.63
C GLU A 194 7.24 19.58 -0.51
N GLU A 195 7.39 18.26 -0.64
CA GLU A 195 6.32 17.33 -0.30
C GLU A 195 6.09 17.35 1.21
N THR A 196 4.84 17.53 1.61
CA THR A 196 4.47 17.39 3.03
C THR A 196 4.32 15.90 3.35
N TYR A 197 5.25 15.38 4.13
CA TYR A 197 5.25 13.99 4.58
C TYR A 197 4.57 13.85 5.94
N ILE A 198 3.42 13.20 5.97
CA ILE A 198 2.72 12.81 7.21
C ILE A 198 3.06 11.35 7.48
N LYS A 199 3.89 11.12 8.51
CA LYS A 199 4.38 9.78 8.88
C LYS A 199 3.22 8.86 9.26
N PRO A 200 3.16 7.61 8.76
CA PRO A 200 2.21 6.61 9.24
C PRO A 200 2.49 6.26 10.71
N GLN A 201 1.44 5.87 11.43
CA GLN A 201 1.56 5.32 12.77
C GLN A 201 1.31 3.81 12.71
N ASP A 202 2.31 3.03 13.08
CA ASP A 202 2.22 1.57 13.08
C ASP A 202 1.16 1.09 14.06
N GLY A 203 0.57 -0.08 13.77
CA GLY A 203 -0.42 -0.72 14.62
C GLY A 203 0.17 -1.19 15.94
N LEU A 204 -0.69 -1.36 16.93
CA LEU A 204 -0.33 -1.90 18.24
C LEU A 204 -0.13 -3.41 18.15
N ASN A 205 0.81 -3.94 18.91
CA ASN A 205 1.05 -5.36 19.01
C ASN A 205 0.03 -6.03 19.95
N VAL A 206 -0.29 -7.29 19.67
CA VAL A 206 -1.20 -8.12 20.45
C VAL A 206 -0.44 -9.33 20.95
N VAL A 207 -0.54 -9.64 22.26
CA VAL A 207 0.03 -10.82 22.87
C VAL A 207 -1.11 -11.76 23.23
N LEU A 208 -1.07 -12.97 22.69
CA LEU A 208 -2.06 -14.01 22.98
C LEU A 208 -1.62 -14.86 24.16
N THR A 209 -2.58 -15.58 24.75
CA THR A 209 -2.31 -16.56 25.81
C THR A 209 -1.92 -17.94 25.28
N ILE A 210 -1.92 -18.12 23.95
CA ILE A 210 -1.46 -19.33 23.27
C ILE A 210 0.04 -19.50 23.50
N ASP A 211 0.47 -20.74 23.63
CA ASP A 211 1.87 -21.16 23.65
C ASP A 211 2.15 -21.93 22.36
N GLU A 212 3.08 -21.42 21.55
CA GLU A 212 3.43 -21.99 20.23
C GLU A 212 3.86 -23.45 20.34
N THR A 213 4.68 -23.76 21.36
CA THR A 213 5.20 -25.12 21.58
C THR A 213 4.08 -26.10 21.91
N ILE A 214 3.19 -25.73 22.85
CA ILE A 214 2.06 -26.57 23.22
C ILE A 214 1.11 -26.76 22.03
N GLN A 215 0.83 -25.68 21.30
CA GLN A 215 -0.01 -25.74 20.09
C GLN A 215 0.58 -26.66 19.02
N SER A 216 1.91 -26.60 18.81
CA SER A 216 2.61 -27.48 17.86
C SER A 216 2.50 -28.96 18.26
N PHE A 217 2.64 -29.28 19.54
CA PHE A 217 2.44 -30.66 20.02
C PHE A 217 1.01 -31.13 19.82
N ALA A 218 0.03 -30.28 20.13
CA ALA A 218 -1.39 -30.65 19.96
C ALA A 218 -1.72 -30.88 18.46
N THR A 219 -1.24 -30.01 17.56
CA THR A 219 -1.43 -30.15 16.12
C THR A 219 -0.81 -31.46 15.61
N LYS A 220 0.46 -31.74 15.97
CA LYS A 220 1.13 -33.00 15.58
C LYS A 220 0.40 -34.25 16.08
N ALA A 221 -0.16 -34.21 17.31
CA ALA A 221 -0.92 -35.30 17.85
C ALA A 221 -2.22 -35.54 17.07
N LEU A 222 -2.92 -34.44 16.68
CA LEU A 222 -4.12 -34.54 15.85
C LEU A 222 -3.79 -35.02 14.43
N ASP A 223 -2.75 -34.52 13.78
CA ASP A 223 -2.33 -34.97 12.46
C ASP A 223 -2.03 -36.47 12.46
N LYS A 224 -1.34 -36.96 13.51
CA LYS A 224 -1.09 -38.39 13.68
C LYS A 224 -2.38 -39.19 13.87
N ALA A 225 -3.31 -38.71 14.69
CA ALA A 225 -4.58 -39.37 14.90
C ALA A 225 -5.42 -39.44 13.61
N ILE A 226 -5.44 -38.35 12.81
CA ILE A 226 -6.10 -38.30 11.50
C ILE A 226 -5.50 -39.35 10.57
N ALA A 227 -4.18 -39.47 10.51
CA ALA A 227 -3.49 -40.43 9.67
C ALA A 227 -3.73 -41.88 10.13
N ASP A 228 -3.65 -42.15 11.44
CA ASP A 228 -3.78 -43.50 12.03
C ASP A 228 -5.21 -44.02 11.92
N TYR A 229 -6.21 -43.17 12.07
CA TYR A 229 -7.65 -43.57 12.15
C TYR A 229 -8.44 -43.16 10.91
N ASN A 230 -7.82 -42.54 9.92
CA ASN A 230 -8.45 -42.10 8.66
C ASN A 230 -9.73 -41.26 8.87
N VAL A 231 -9.72 -40.37 9.85
CA VAL A 231 -10.85 -39.46 10.18
C VAL A 231 -10.88 -38.28 9.21
N LEU A 232 -12.09 -37.82 8.85
CA LEU A 232 -12.27 -36.74 7.88
C LEU A 232 -12.06 -35.34 8.48
N ASN A 233 -12.24 -35.20 9.82
CA ASN A 233 -12.06 -33.94 10.54
C ASN A 233 -11.46 -34.25 11.92
N GLY A 234 -10.55 -33.38 12.37
CA GLY A 234 -9.91 -33.41 13.67
C GLY A 234 -9.91 -32.05 14.34
#